data_a938d88097e58a10cb08024596d5d096
#
_entry.id   a938d88097e58a10cb08024596d5d096
#
_cell.length_a   1.000
_cell.length_b   1.000
_cell.length_c   1.000
_cell.angle_alpha   90.00
_cell.angle_beta   90.00
_cell.angle_gamma   90.00
#
_symmetry.space_group_name_H-M   'P 1'
#
loop_
_entity.id
_entity.type
_entity.pdbx_description
1 polymer ?
#
loop_
_entity_poly.entity_id
_entity_poly.type
_entity_poly.pdbx_seq_one_letter_code
_entity_poly.pdbx_strand_id
1 'polypeptide(L)'
;DNILCDYNYVFDPNVYLKRFFQEGNKGDYIFLVDEAHNLVDRSREMYSAQLYKEDMLAVKRIMKPHHYMIAKTLDKCNKAMLEFKRECETYEVQESVGVLTFHLMRLASQLEEFFEKPREFPEKKEVRDFYFEVRNFLNMYELVDEHYVIYTQMEEDGRFMIKLFCVDPSLNLQKCIDKANATIFFSATLL
;
A
#
# COMPACT_ATOMS: atom_id res chain seq x y z
N ASP A 1 -2.61 20.67 24.42
CA ASP A 1 -2.91 19.24 24.66
C ASP A 1 -1.74 18.39 24.19
N ASN A 2 -1.49 17.28 24.87
CA ASN A 2 -0.47 16.31 24.48
C ASN A 2 -1.15 15.05 23.94
N ILE A 3 -0.63 14.50 22.83
CA ILE A 3 -1.10 13.26 22.22
C ILE A 3 0.06 12.29 22.23
N LEU A 4 -0.13 11.13 22.88
CA LEU A 4 0.82 10.02 22.85
C LEU A 4 0.25 8.95 21.89
N CYS A 5 1.00 8.60 20.86
CA CYS A 5 0.58 7.63 19.86
C CYS A 5 1.79 6.96 19.21
N ASP A 6 1.57 5.87 18.48
CA ASP A 6 2.57 5.31 17.58
C ASP A 6 2.88 6.31 16.46
N TYR A 7 4.14 6.42 16.04
CA TYR A 7 4.54 7.35 15.00
C TYR A 7 3.92 7.06 13.62
N ASN A 8 3.37 5.87 13.41
CA ASN A 8 2.56 5.56 12.22
C ASN A 8 1.41 6.56 12.05
N TYR A 9 0.83 7.05 13.15
CA TYR A 9 -0.24 8.06 13.10
C TYR A 9 0.21 9.43 12.60
N VAL A 10 1.50 9.63 12.42
CA VAL A 10 2.08 10.85 11.81
C VAL A 10 2.62 10.57 10.42
N PHE A 11 3.34 9.45 10.25
CA PHE A 11 4.17 9.18 9.08
C PHE A 11 3.57 8.21 8.07
N ASP A 12 2.64 7.33 8.47
CA ASP A 12 2.05 6.35 7.56
C ASP A 12 0.92 7.00 6.72
N PRO A 13 1.02 7.00 5.39
CA PRO A 13 0.04 7.63 4.50
C PRO A 13 -1.36 7.00 4.58
N ASN A 14 -1.48 5.78 5.11
CA ASN A 14 -2.77 5.08 5.19
C ASN A 14 -3.49 5.28 6.52
N VAL A 15 -2.74 5.52 7.62
CA VAL A 15 -3.31 5.56 8.99
C VAL A 15 -3.11 6.88 9.73
N TYR A 16 -2.43 7.86 9.13
CA TYR A 16 -2.18 9.15 9.79
C TYR A 16 -3.45 9.82 10.30
N LEU A 17 -3.32 10.61 11.37
CA LEU A 17 -4.43 11.32 11.99
C LEU A 17 -4.94 12.47 11.10
N LYS A 18 -5.84 12.18 10.17
CA LYS A 18 -6.41 13.15 9.22
C LYS A 18 -6.94 14.40 9.90
N ARG A 19 -7.55 14.27 11.09
CA ARG A 19 -8.06 15.41 11.85
C ARG A 19 -7.02 16.51 12.08
N PHE A 20 -5.74 16.13 12.24
CA PHE A 20 -4.64 17.05 12.54
C PHE A 20 -3.79 17.36 11.30
N PHE A 21 -3.61 16.39 10.41
CA PHE A 21 -2.58 16.42 9.38
C PHE A 21 -3.14 16.41 7.94
N GLN A 22 -4.46 16.60 7.77
CA GLN A 22 -5.05 16.76 6.43
C GLN A 22 -4.51 18.02 5.76
N GLU A 23 -4.43 18.01 4.43
CA GLU A 23 -3.97 19.16 3.64
C GLU A 23 -4.74 20.44 4.01
N GLY A 24 -3.99 21.53 4.20
CA GLY A 24 -4.53 22.81 4.63
C GLY A 24 -4.61 23.02 6.14
N ASN A 25 -4.46 21.97 6.97
CA ASN A 25 -4.39 22.13 8.42
C ASN A 25 -2.93 22.41 8.82
N LYS A 26 -2.66 23.64 9.25
CA LYS A 26 -1.42 23.98 9.97
C LYS A 26 -1.79 24.18 11.44
N GLY A 27 -1.13 23.42 12.33
CA GLY A 27 -1.23 23.60 13.76
C GLY A 27 0.14 23.86 14.37
N ASP A 28 0.17 24.41 15.56
CA ASP A 28 1.40 24.59 16.35
C ASP A 28 1.81 23.26 16.98
N TYR A 29 2.30 22.33 16.15
CA TYR A 29 2.72 21.02 16.61
C TYR A 29 4.22 20.99 16.88
N ILE A 30 4.61 20.23 17.90
CA ILE A 30 5.99 19.79 18.14
C ILE A 30 5.93 18.27 18.18
N PHE A 31 6.70 17.62 17.31
CA PHE A 31 6.83 16.18 17.30
C PHE A 31 8.00 15.74 18.16
N LEU A 32 7.75 14.81 19.08
CA LEU A 32 8.77 14.10 19.86
C LEU A 32 8.74 12.65 19.39
N VAL A 33 9.75 12.26 18.62
CA VAL A 33 9.82 10.94 17.97
C VAL A 33 10.85 10.09 18.70
N ASP A 34 10.35 9.15 19.48
CA ASP A 34 11.16 8.15 20.16
C ASP A 34 11.53 6.98 19.24
N GLU A 35 12.56 6.24 19.60
CA GLU A 35 13.08 5.11 18.80
C GLU A 35 13.37 5.49 17.33
N ALA A 36 13.87 6.71 17.12
CA ALA A 36 14.06 7.30 15.80
C ALA A 36 15.01 6.48 14.89
N HIS A 37 15.86 5.62 15.46
CA HIS A 37 16.75 4.72 14.71
C HIS A 37 15.97 3.72 13.83
N ASN A 38 14.74 3.38 14.21
CA ASN A 38 13.87 2.47 13.45
C ASN A 38 13.06 3.19 12.36
N LEU A 39 12.98 4.53 12.40
CA LEU A 39 12.05 5.28 11.56
C LEU A 39 12.30 5.08 10.06
N VAL A 40 13.57 5.02 9.62
CA VAL A 40 13.92 4.88 8.20
C VAL A 40 13.43 3.54 7.66
N ASP A 41 13.76 2.43 8.33
CA ASP A 41 13.38 1.10 7.86
C ASP A 41 11.86 0.90 7.89
N ARG A 42 11.21 1.36 8.95
CA ARG A 42 9.76 1.34 9.04
C ARG A 42 9.09 2.22 7.99
N SER A 43 9.69 3.35 7.65
CA SER A 43 9.15 4.20 6.60
C SER A 43 9.28 3.57 5.23
N ARG A 44 10.37 2.85 4.94
CA ARG A 44 10.46 2.04 3.71
C ARG A 44 9.29 1.05 3.60
N GLU A 45 8.90 0.41 4.71
CA GLU A 45 7.74 -0.49 4.74
C GLU A 45 6.41 0.27 4.54
N MET A 46 6.21 1.39 5.27
CA MET A 46 4.99 2.21 5.19
C MET A 46 4.73 2.74 3.78
N TYR A 47 5.78 3.11 3.07
CA TYR A 47 5.72 3.66 1.71
C TYR A 47 5.94 2.61 0.62
N SER A 48 5.95 1.32 0.95
CA SER A 48 5.98 0.21 0.01
C SER A 48 4.63 -0.50 -0.07
N ALA A 49 4.37 -1.13 -1.20
CA ALA A 49 3.18 -1.96 -1.36
C ALA A 49 3.46 -3.15 -2.27
N GLN A 50 2.74 -4.24 -2.06
CA GLN A 50 2.87 -5.44 -2.87
C GLN A 50 1.53 -6.11 -3.10
N LEU A 51 1.43 -6.87 -4.20
CA LEU A 51 0.28 -7.69 -4.53
C LEU A 51 0.73 -9.07 -4.99
N TYR A 52 0.00 -10.09 -4.60
CA TYR A 52 0.22 -11.46 -5.02
C TYR A 52 -0.81 -11.89 -6.06
N LYS A 53 -0.34 -12.57 -7.08
CA LYS A 53 -1.20 -13.11 -8.12
C LYS A 53 -2.19 -14.14 -7.59
N GLU A 54 -1.76 -14.94 -6.62
CA GLU A 54 -2.53 -16.01 -6.01
C GLU A 54 -3.73 -15.47 -5.24
N ASP A 55 -3.60 -14.29 -4.58
CA ASP A 55 -4.70 -13.63 -3.86
C ASP A 55 -5.78 -13.13 -4.83
N MET A 56 -5.38 -12.64 -6.02
CA MET A 56 -6.34 -12.29 -7.07
C MET A 56 -7.16 -13.51 -7.52
N LEU A 57 -6.55 -14.70 -7.59
CA LEU A 57 -7.25 -15.93 -7.94
C LEU A 57 -8.17 -16.43 -6.83
N ALA A 58 -7.73 -16.30 -5.57
CA ALA A 58 -8.55 -16.66 -4.40
C ALA A 58 -9.81 -15.78 -4.35
N VAL A 59 -9.64 -14.46 -4.38
CA VAL A 59 -10.77 -13.51 -4.36
C VAL A 59 -11.66 -13.65 -5.61
N LYS A 60 -11.11 -13.97 -6.78
CA LYS A 60 -11.91 -14.28 -7.97
C LYS A 60 -12.84 -15.48 -7.75
N ARG A 61 -12.37 -16.54 -7.09
CA ARG A 61 -13.20 -17.72 -6.77
C ARG A 61 -14.35 -17.35 -5.85
N ILE A 62 -14.08 -16.55 -4.81
CA ILE A 62 -15.08 -16.04 -3.89
C ILE A 62 -16.10 -15.16 -4.63
N MET A 63 -15.64 -14.20 -5.43
CA MET A 63 -16.53 -13.23 -6.07
C MET A 63 -17.33 -13.78 -7.24
N LYS A 64 -16.95 -14.90 -7.83
CA LYS A 64 -17.61 -15.48 -9.01
C LYS A 64 -19.13 -15.74 -8.79
N PRO A 65 -19.58 -16.33 -7.65
CA PRO A 65 -21.01 -16.47 -7.37
C PRO A 65 -21.70 -15.17 -6.93
N HIS A 66 -20.97 -14.18 -6.41
CA HIS A 66 -21.55 -12.98 -5.83
C HIS A 66 -21.62 -11.81 -6.80
N HIS A 67 -20.59 -11.66 -7.67
CA HIS A 67 -20.54 -10.54 -8.61
C HIS A 67 -19.66 -10.85 -9.82
N TYR A 68 -20.30 -11.22 -10.92
CA TYR A 68 -19.63 -11.64 -12.16
C TYR A 68 -18.64 -10.60 -12.71
N MET A 69 -18.99 -9.30 -12.69
CA MET A 69 -18.12 -8.26 -13.26
C MET A 69 -16.83 -8.08 -12.45
N ILE A 70 -16.87 -8.19 -11.12
CA ILE A 70 -15.68 -8.17 -10.27
C ILE A 70 -14.80 -9.38 -10.59
N ALA A 71 -15.39 -10.58 -10.68
CA ALA A 71 -14.65 -11.78 -11.06
C ALA A 71 -13.98 -11.67 -12.43
N LYS A 72 -14.64 -11.01 -13.39
CA LYS A 72 -14.07 -10.74 -14.72
C LYS A 72 -12.93 -9.72 -14.69
N THR A 73 -13.02 -8.71 -13.83
CA THR A 73 -11.94 -7.72 -13.65
C THR A 73 -10.74 -8.37 -12.97
N LEU A 74 -10.96 -9.19 -11.93
CA LEU A 74 -9.90 -10.00 -11.29
C LEU A 74 -9.19 -10.93 -12.29
N ASP A 75 -9.93 -11.50 -13.26
CA ASP A 75 -9.33 -12.29 -14.33
C ASP A 75 -8.39 -11.46 -15.21
N LYS A 76 -8.73 -10.21 -15.48
CA LYS A 76 -7.86 -9.29 -16.23
C LYS A 76 -6.61 -8.92 -15.42
N CYS A 77 -6.75 -8.64 -14.13
CA CYS A 77 -5.61 -8.41 -13.23
C CYS A 77 -4.68 -9.64 -13.22
N ASN A 78 -5.24 -10.84 -13.04
CA ASN A 78 -4.47 -12.07 -13.07
C ASN A 78 -3.74 -12.29 -14.41
N LYS A 79 -4.37 -11.97 -15.56
CA LYS A 79 -3.71 -12.07 -16.87
C LYS A 79 -2.54 -11.11 -17.00
N ALA A 80 -2.71 -9.85 -16.55
CA ALA A 80 -1.61 -8.89 -16.53
C ALA A 80 -0.45 -9.35 -15.63
N MET A 81 -0.75 -9.92 -14.46
CA MET A 81 0.28 -10.51 -13.59
C MET A 81 0.97 -11.73 -14.23
N LEU A 82 0.24 -12.51 -15.03
CA LEU A 82 0.82 -13.66 -15.74
C LEU A 82 1.81 -13.24 -16.83
N GLU A 83 1.65 -12.09 -17.45
CA GLU A 83 2.60 -11.55 -18.43
C GLU A 83 3.94 -11.25 -17.74
N PHE A 84 3.94 -10.56 -16.61
CA PHE A 84 5.13 -10.35 -15.79
C PHE A 84 5.75 -11.67 -15.31
N LYS A 85 4.91 -12.63 -14.88
CA LYS A 85 5.40 -13.92 -14.39
C LYS A 85 6.15 -14.72 -15.45
N ARG A 86 5.79 -14.60 -16.72
CA ARG A 86 6.44 -15.33 -17.83
C ARG A 86 7.86 -14.85 -18.07
N GLU A 87 8.15 -13.59 -17.76
CA GLU A 87 9.46 -12.96 -17.96
C GLU A 87 10.34 -13.04 -16.71
N CYS A 88 9.78 -13.46 -15.56
CA CYS A 88 10.44 -13.50 -14.27
C CYS A 88 10.82 -14.93 -13.90
N GLU A 89 12.11 -15.24 -13.87
CA GLU A 89 12.61 -16.54 -13.36
C GLU A 89 12.67 -16.54 -11.83
N THR A 90 13.35 -15.57 -11.23
CA THR A 90 13.50 -15.42 -9.78
C THR A 90 13.00 -14.05 -9.34
N TYR A 91 13.61 -13.00 -9.87
CA TYR A 91 13.16 -11.61 -9.73
C TYR A 91 13.47 -10.82 -11.00
N GLU A 92 12.70 -9.78 -11.27
CA GLU A 92 12.88 -8.90 -12.41
C GLU A 92 12.50 -7.45 -12.03
N VAL A 93 13.37 -6.50 -12.38
CA VAL A 93 13.08 -5.06 -12.21
C VAL A 93 12.19 -4.60 -13.35
N GLN A 94 11.14 -3.86 -13.04
CA GLN A 94 10.14 -3.39 -13.99
C GLN A 94 10.23 -1.86 -14.14
N GLU A 95 10.05 -1.35 -15.33
CA GLU A 95 9.94 0.10 -15.56
C GLU A 95 8.58 0.65 -15.07
N SER A 96 7.54 -0.16 -15.13
CA SER A 96 6.19 0.21 -14.69
C SER A 96 5.35 -1.03 -14.40
N VAL A 97 4.19 -0.83 -13.77
CA VAL A 97 3.17 -1.90 -13.60
C VAL A 97 2.24 -2.04 -14.81
N GLY A 98 2.47 -1.26 -15.88
CA GLY A 98 1.75 -1.36 -17.14
C GLY A 98 0.24 -1.28 -17.02
N VAL A 99 -0.44 -2.12 -17.81
CA VAL A 99 -1.92 -2.17 -17.86
C VAL A 99 -2.56 -2.70 -16.56
N LEU A 100 -1.78 -3.30 -15.66
CA LEU A 100 -2.28 -3.79 -14.38
C LEU A 100 -2.92 -2.66 -13.57
N THR A 101 -2.32 -1.45 -13.57
CA THR A 101 -2.86 -0.28 -12.87
C THR A 101 -4.31 0.01 -13.25
N PHE A 102 -4.63 0.04 -14.55
CA PHE A 102 -6.00 0.30 -15.01
C PHE A 102 -7.00 -0.77 -14.53
N HIS A 103 -6.56 -2.02 -14.51
CA HIS A 103 -7.40 -3.10 -14.02
C HIS A 103 -7.61 -3.04 -12.52
N LEU A 104 -6.57 -2.66 -11.75
CA LEU A 104 -6.66 -2.47 -10.30
C LEU A 104 -7.55 -1.27 -9.93
N MET A 105 -7.43 -0.13 -10.62
CA MET A 105 -8.31 1.04 -10.43
C MET A 105 -9.78 0.66 -10.64
N ARG A 106 -10.07 -0.04 -11.74
CA ARG A 106 -11.42 -0.53 -12.01
C ARG A 106 -11.91 -1.51 -10.96
N LEU A 107 -11.03 -2.42 -10.51
CA LEU A 107 -11.34 -3.40 -9.46
C LEU A 107 -11.67 -2.70 -8.15
N ALA A 108 -10.85 -1.72 -7.74
CA ALA A 108 -11.06 -0.94 -6.52
C ALA A 108 -12.43 -0.25 -6.53
N SER A 109 -12.78 0.45 -7.62
CA SER A 109 -14.08 1.10 -7.77
C SER A 109 -15.25 0.10 -7.69
N GLN A 110 -15.12 -1.06 -8.34
CA GLN A 110 -16.17 -2.09 -8.31
C GLN A 110 -16.33 -2.73 -6.92
N LEU A 111 -15.23 -2.94 -6.18
CA LEU A 111 -15.29 -3.46 -4.82
C LEU A 111 -15.86 -2.41 -3.85
N GLU A 112 -15.52 -1.14 -4.01
CA GLU A 112 -16.08 -0.03 -3.24
C GLU A 112 -17.61 0.02 -3.39
N GLU A 113 -18.12 0.06 -4.63
CA GLU A 113 -19.56 0.01 -4.92
C GLU A 113 -20.22 -1.26 -4.37
N PHE A 114 -19.52 -2.40 -4.43
CA PHE A 114 -20.02 -3.66 -3.89
C PHE A 114 -20.20 -3.61 -2.36
N PHE A 115 -19.30 -2.93 -1.63
CA PHE A 115 -19.35 -2.79 -0.17
C PHE A 115 -20.28 -1.68 0.32
N GLU A 116 -20.71 -0.74 -0.52
CA GLU A 116 -21.72 0.27 -0.15
C GLU A 116 -23.06 -0.38 0.26
N LYS A 117 -23.36 -1.53 -0.32
CA LYS A 117 -24.59 -2.28 0.03
C LYS A 117 -24.28 -3.31 1.11
N PRO A 118 -25.10 -3.36 2.18
CA PRO A 118 -24.91 -4.37 3.22
C PRO A 118 -25.12 -5.76 2.62
N ARG A 119 -24.08 -6.55 2.65
CA ARG A 119 -24.08 -7.95 2.17
C ARG A 119 -23.30 -8.79 3.17
N GLU A 120 -23.83 -9.96 3.49
CA GLU A 120 -23.16 -10.91 4.36
C GLU A 120 -22.88 -12.20 3.59
N PHE A 121 -21.63 -12.63 3.62
CA PHE A 121 -21.14 -13.91 3.10
C PHE A 121 -19.89 -14.31 3.89
N PRO A 122 -19.57 -15.60 4.00
CA PRO A 122 -18.51 -16.09 4.89
C PRO A 122 -17.15 -15.42 4.68
N GLU A 123 -16.76 -15.22 3.44
CA GLU A 123 -15.43 -14.73 3.05
C GLU A 123 -15.38 -13.18 2.92
N LYS A 124 -16.39 -12.46 3.42
CA LYS A 124 -16.47 -10.98 3.31
C LYS A 124 -15.22 -10.29 3.85
N LYS A 125 -14.66 -10.80 4.96
CA LYS A 125 -13.44 -10.23 5.54
C LYS A 125 -12.27 -10.36 4.58
N GLU A 126 -12.05 -11.53 4.00
CA GLU A 126 -10.95 -11.81 3.07
C GLU A 126 -11.03 -10.89 1.83
N VAL A 127 -12.23 -10.72 1.25
CA VAL A 127 -12.42 -9.80 0.12
C VAL A 127 -12.17 -8.35 0.50
N ARG A 128 -12.53 -7.95 1.73
CA ARG A 128 -12.29 -6.59 2.22
C ARG A 128 -10.81 -6.33 2.49
N ASP A 129 -10.12 -7.27 3.09
CA ASP A 129 -8.68 -7.18 3.36
C ASP A 129 -7.93 -7.04 2.03
N PHE A 130 -8.24 -7.86 1.04
CA PHE A 130 -7.70 -7.73 -0.31
C PHE A 130 -8.04 -6.38 -0.99
N TYR A 131 -9.25 -5.86 -0.80
CA TYR A 131 -9.62 -4.52 -1.29
C TYR A 131 -8.70 -3.44 -0.72
N PHE A 132 -8.38 -3.51 0.58
CA PHE A 132 -7.46 -2.57 1.19
C PHE A 132 -6.02 -2.73 0.68
N GLU A 133 -5.57 -3.93 0.39
CA GLU A 133 -4.27 -4.16 -0.25
C GLU A 133 -4.21 -3.54 -1.64
N VAL A 134 -5.25 -3.71 -2.45
CA VAL A 134 -5.36 -3.07 -3.78
C VAL A 134 -5.36 -1.54 -3.66
N ARG A 135 -6.11 -0.98 -2.71
CA ARG A 135 -6.13 0.47 -2.45
C ARG A 135 -4.76 0.99 -2.00
N ASN A 136 -4.10 0.26 -1.08
CA ASN A 136 -2.75 0.60 -0.65
C ASN A 136 -1.77 0.58 -1.84
N PHE A 137 -1.82 -0.44 -2.67
CA PHE A 137 -0.96 -0.55 -3.85
C PHE A 137 -1.16 0.64 -4.80
N LEU A 138 -2.41 1.02 -5.07
CA LEU A 138 -2.71 2.18 -5.92
C LEU A 138 -2.25 3.50 -5.29
N ASN A 139 -2.46 3.70 -3.98
CA ASN A 139 -1.99 4.89 -3.27
C ASN A 139 -0.46 5.00 -3.32
N MET A 140 0.25 3.88 -3.13
CA MET A 140 1.71 3.87 -3.23
C MET A 140 2.18 4.08 -4.67
N TYR A 141 1.46 3.57 -5.65
CA TYR A 141 1.81 3.78 -7.07
C TYR A 141 1.76 5.26 -7.48
N GLU A 142 0.86 6.05 -6.88
CA GLU A 142 0.82 7.51 -7.09
C GLU A 142 2.05 8.25 -6.53
N LEU A 143 2.79 7.62 -5.60
CA LEU A 143 4.00 8.18 -4.99
C LEU A 143 5.29 7.72 -5.68
N VAL A 144 5.19 6.79 -6.65
CA VAL A 144 6.37 6.23 -7.33
C VAL A 144 7.11 7.32 -8.10
N ASP A 145 8.37 7.50 -7.76
CA ASP A 145 9.33 8.39 -8.38
C ASP A 145 10.72 7.71 -8.46
N GLU A 146 11.79 8.46 -8.66
CA GLU A 146 13.17 7.96 -8.73
C GLU A 146 13.67 7.30 -7.42
N HIS A 147 12.95 7.47 -6.30
CA HIS A 147 13.26 6.84 -5.01
C HIS A 147 12.62 5.46 -4.83
N TYR A 148 11.93 4.96 -5.87
CA TYR A 148 11.28 3.66 -5.86
C TYR A 148 11.93 2.69 -6.85
N VAL A 149 11.83 1.40 -6.49
CA VAL A 149 12.08 0.30 -7.41
C VAL A 149 10.82 -0.54 -7.53
N ILE A 150 10.36 -0.73 -8.76
CA ILE A 150 9.28 -1.68 -9.06
C ILE A 150 9.93 -3.00 -9.45
N TYR A 151 9.54 -4.09 -8.80
CA TYR A 151 10.05 -5.41 -9.18
C TYR A 151 9.00 -6.51 -9.01
N THR A 152 9.22 -7.58 -9.72
CA THR A 152 8.48 -8.83 -9.60
C THR A 152 9.38 -9.92 -9.07
N GLN A 153 8.81 -10.86 -8.33
CA GLN A 153 9.55 -11.94 -7.69
C GLN A 153 8.72 -13.21 -7.58
N MET A 154 9.40 -14.33 -7.80
CA MET A 154 8.90 -15.64 -7.39
C MET A 154 9.34 -15.91 -5.96
N GLU A 155 8.37 -16.03 -5.06
CA GLU A 155 8.63 -16.37 -3.67
C GLU A 155 9.01 -17.85 -3.51
N GLU A 156 9.68 -18.19 -2.42
CA GLU A 156 10.07 -19.57 -2.11
C GLU A 156 8.88 -20.53 -2.00
N ASP A 157 7.72 -20.02 -1.60
CA ASP A 157 6.45 -20.77 -1.51
C ASP A 157 5.74 -20.92 -2.86
N GLY A 158 6.33 -20.41 -3.95
CA GLY A 158 5.81 -20.47 -5.31
C GLY A 158 4.80 -19.39 -5.67
N ARG A 159 4.49 -18.44 -4.76
CA ARG A 159 3.66 -17.28 -5.09
C ARG A 159 4.44 -16.29 -5.95
N PHE A 160 3.71 -15.58 -6.78
CA PHE A 160 4.25 -14.53 -7.63
C PHE A 160 3.80 -13.15 -7.13
N MET A 161 4.78 -12.29 -6.86
CA MET A 161 4.59 -10.96 -6.29
C MET A 161 5.00 -9.87 -7.28
N ILE A 162 4.28 -8.74 -7.25
CA ILE A 162 4.75 -7.45 -7.75
C ILE A 162 4.85 -6.48 -6.57
N LYS A 163 5.96 -5.75 -6.47
CA LYS A 163 6.23 -4.83 -5.36
C LYS A 163 6.66 -3.46 -5.85
N LEU A 164 6.11 -2.45 -5.20
CA LEU A 164 6.57 -1.07 -5.23
C LEU A 164 7.42 -0.88 -3.97
N PHE A 165 8.72 -0.84 -4.12
CA PHE A 165 9.65 -0.74 -2.99
C PHE A 165 10.20 0.67 -2.88
N CYS A 166 9.89 1.35 -1.78
CA CYS A 166 10.45 2.64 -1.45
C CYS A 166 11.89 2.46 -0.93
N VAL A 167 12.86 2.81 -1.75
CA VAL A 167 14.29 2.72 -1.38
C VAL A 167 14.67 3.86 -0.44
N ASP A 168 14.19 5.08 -0.75
CA ASP A 168 14.45 6.27 0.06
C ASP A 168 13.14 6.99 0.42
N PRO A 169 12.68 6.88 1.67
CA PRO A 169 11.46 7.53 2.15
C PRO A 169 11.67 9.01 2.57
N SER A 170 12.88 9.57 2.42
CA SER A 170 13.26 10.87 3.00
C SER A 170 12.32 12.01 2.59
N LEU A 171 11.95 12.10 1.31
CA LEU A 171 11.03 13.14 0.84
C LEU A 171 9.62 13.00 1.43
N ASN A 172 9.14 11.78 1.60
CA ASN A 172 7.84 11.52 2.20
C ASN A 172 7.84 11.83 3.69
N LEU A 173 8.90 11.45 4.40
CA LEU A 173 9.09 11.82 5.80
C LEU A 173 9.20 13.33 5.97
N GLN A 174 9.94 14.02 5.11
CA GLN A 174 10.09 15.48 5.17
C GLN A 174 8.72 16.18 5.06
N LYS A 175 7.86 15.75 4.13
CA LYS A 175 6.49 16.28 3.99
C LYS A 175 5.67 16.13 5.29
N CYS A 176 5.92 15.07 6.08
CA CYS A 176 5.26 14.89 7.37
C CYS A 176 5.88 15.79 8.44
N ILE A 177 7.20 15.89 8.48
CA ILE A 177 7.97 16.72 9.43
C ILE A 177 7.62 18.20 9.25
N ASP A 178 7.46 18.66 8.02
CA ASP A 178 7.13 20.07 7.68
C ASP A 178 5.74 20.52 8.19
N LYS A 179 4.91 19.59 8.66
CA LYS A 179 3.62 19.91 9.30
C LYS A 179 3.80 20.39 10.75
N ALA A 180 4.95 20.17 11.36
CA ALA A 180 5.27 20.60 12.72
C ALA A 180 6.17 21.85 12.71
N ASN A 181 6.09 22.64 13.78
CA ASN A 181 7.01 23.77 14.00
C ASN A 181 8.41 23.30 14.39
N ALA A 182 8.50 22.14 15.04
CA ALA A 182 9.75 21.48 15.37
C ALA A 182 9.55 19.97 15.49
N THR A 183 10.58 19.22 15.16
CA THR A 183 10.63 17.76 15.35
C THR A 183 11.92 17.41 16.09
N ILE A 184 11.79 16.69 17.19
CA ILE A 184 12.91 16.22 18.00
C ILE A 184 12.93 14.69 17.89
N PHE A 185 14.01 14.19 17.31
CA PHE A 185 14.28 12.75 17.22
C PHE A 185 15.19 12.32 18.36
N PHE A 186 14.84 11.25 19.03
CA PHE A 186 15.66 10.68 20.09
C PHE A 186 15.54 9.14 20.11
N SER A 187 16.52 8.52 20.68
CA SER A 187 16.55 7.08 20.93
C SER A 187 17.63 6.78 21.96
N ALA A 188 17.45 5.73 22.74
CA ALA A 188 18.47 5.25 23.68
C ALA A 188 19.74 4.74 22.95
N THR A 189 19.66 4.45 21.67
CA THR A 189 20.71 3.81 20.83
C THR A 189 21.11 4.62 19.60
N LEU A 190 20.87 5.94 19.59
CA LEU A 190 21.42 6.83 18.58
C LEU A 190 22.94 6.96 18.82
N LEU A 191 23.72 6.22 18.08
CA LEU A 191 25.20 6.31 18.00
C LEU A 191 25.60 6.82 16.63
#